data_f9cfde737302311089f056c5d9b65b1e
#
_entry.id   f9cfde737302311089f056c5d9b65b1e
#
_cell.length_a   1.000
_cell.length_b   1.000
_cell.length_c   1.000
_cell.angle_alpha   90.00
_cell.angle_beta   90.00
_cell.angle_gamma   90.00
#
_symmetry.space_group_name_H-M   'P 1'
#
loop_
_entity.id
_entity.type
_entity.pdbx_description
1 polymer ?
#
loop_
_entity_poly.entity_id
_entity_poly.type
_entity_poly.pdbx_seq_one_letter_code
_entity_poly.pdbx_strand_id
1 'polypeptide(L)'
;FIKLFSGLKENFGQIKLHAKVEFDKERNKIKPEYIWSKQPIQPTHYQQHLEGKISIGIQPCTKDGKASFGCIDVDPENYKDFNIVLLLSYIEKYKLPLVPCRSKSGGLHIYLFLTEAISAQTMRDALASILLPLELKRTTEIYPKQIELEPDEHGNMSGNFINLPYFNHTKTKRYALDKNNTALSLEQFIKIALASRVSPNELDQLITRVDTEILMGGDPEFEDGPPCLQRLSKTKIGDGRDRFMFNYMVFAKKKYKENWPDKVNEANKYFSVPWPL
;
A
#
# COMPACT_ATOMS: atom_id res chain seq x y z
N PHE A 1 4.16 -19.45 6.76
CA PHE A 1 3.64 -18.20 7.31
C PHE A 1 4.77 -17.35 7.89
N ILE A 2 5.58 -17.86 8.82
CA ILE A 2 6.72 -17.14 9.45
C ILE A 2 7.69 -16.56 8.40
N LYS A 3 8.05 -17.36 7.39
CA LYS A 3 8.96 -16.93 6.31
C LYS A 3 8.43 -15.73 5.52
N LEU A 4 7.12 -15.56 5.41
CA LEU A 4 6.48 -14.44 4.70
C LEU A 4 6.53 -13.14 5.52
N PHE A 5 6.36 -13.24 6.83
CA PHE A 5 6.29 -12.10 7.74
C PHE A 5 7.53 -11.97 8.63
N SER A 6 8.69 -12.10 8.00
CA SER A 6 9.97 -11.94 8.69
C SER A 6 10.37 -10.46 8.72
N GLY A 7 10.08 -9.78 9.83
CA GLY A 7 10.44 -8.39 10.10
C GLY A 7 11.32 -8.29 11.36
N LEU A 8 11.06 -7.24 12.17
CA LEU A 8 11.73 -7.03 13.45
C LEU A 8 11.52 -8.25 14.37
N LYS A 9 12.62 -8.76 14.93
CA LYS A 9 12.60 -9.98 15.76
C LYS A 9 12.64 -9.70 17.25
N GLU A 10 13.13 -8.55 17.64
CA GLU A 10 13.38 -8.16 19.02
C GLU A 10 12.10 -7.95 19.82
N ASN A 11 11.05 -7.54 19.14
CA ASN A 11 9.72 -7.35 19.72
C ASN A 11 8.64 -7.46 18.63
N PHE A 12 7.38 -7.39 19.03
CA PHE A 12 6.25 -7.42 18.10
C PHE A 12 5.02 -6.71 18.70
N GLY A 13 4.16 -6.25 17.83
CA GLY A 13 2.89 -5.63 18.23
C GLY A 13 1.85 -6.67 18.64
N GLN A 14 1.02 -6.34 19.61
CA GLN A 14 -0.13 -7.13 20.03
C GLN A 14 -1.38 -6.27 20.16
N ILE A 15 -2.54 -6.88 19.93
CA ILE A 15 -3.83 -6.31 20.30
C ILE A 15 -4.28 -6.98 21.60
N LYS A 16 -4.55 -6.19 22.63
CA LYS A 16 -5.20 -6.69 23.85
C LYS A 16 -6.64 -7.08 23.55
N LEU A 17 -6.94 -8.38 23.53
CA LEU A 17 -8.26 -8.91 23.20
C LEU A 17 -9.32 -8.62 24.31
N HIS A 18 -8.89 -8.35 25.53
CA HIS A 18 -9.74 -8.19 26.72
C HIS A 18 -9.60 -6.82 27.42
N ALA A 19 -8.95 -5.84 26.74
CA ALA A 19 -8.87 -4.49 27.31
C ALA A 19 -10.24 -3.80 27.31
N LYS A 20 -10.46 -2.91 28.29
CA LYS A 20 -11.58 -1.97 28.25
C LYS A 20 -11.48 -1.20 26.94
N VAL A 21 -12.48 -1.40 26.10
CA VAL A 21 -12.48 -0.84 24.75
C VAL A 21 -12.84 0.62 24.87
N GLU A 22 -11.90 1.52 24.56
CA GLU A 22 -12.21 2.93 24.43
C GLU A 22 -12.94 3.16 23.09
N PHE A 23 -14.07 3.85 23.19
CA PHE A 23 -14.80 4.27 22.01
C PHE A 23 -14.24 5.60 21.51
N ASP A 24 -13.64 5.58 20.34
CA ASP A 24 -13.21 6.80 19.64
C ASP A 24 -14.45 7.49 19.06
N LYS A 25 -14.87 8.58 19.74
CA LYS A 25 -16.05 9.36 19.36
C LYS A 25 -15.88 10.08 18.02
N GLU A 26 -14.65 10.46 17.66
CA GLU A 26 -14.39 11.17 16.40
C GLU A 26 -14.50 10.24 15.20
N ARG A 27 -14.07 8.99 15.36
CA ARG A 27 -14.09 7.96 14.30
C ARG A 27 -15.27 7.00 14.38
N ASN A 28 -16.14 7.16 15.38
CA ASN A 28 -17.27 6.27 15.66
C ASN A 28 -16.87 4.78 15.70
N LYS A 29 -15.68 4.47 16.23
CA LYS A 29 -15.07 3.15 16.24
C LYS A 29 -14.53 2.79 17.63
N ILE A 30 -14.52 1.50 17.87
CA ILE A 30 -13.81 0.89 18.99
C ILE A 30 -12.31 0.95 18.72
N LYS A 31 -11.56 1.69 19.53
CA LYS A 31 -10.10 1.77 19.46
C LYS A 31 -9.50 0.59 20.22
N PRO A 32 -8.90 -0.41 19.54
CA PRO A 32 -8.22 -1.48 20.24
C PRO A 32 -6.95 -0.93 20.92
N GLU A 33 -6.66 -1.44 22.10
CA GLU A 33 -5.38 -1.15 22.75
C GLU A 33 -4.28 -1.96 22.07
N TYR A 34 -3.32 -1.23 21.49
CA TYR A 34 -2.11 -1.81 20.90
C TYR A 34 -0.97 -1.71 21.90
N ILE A 35 -0.24 -2.80 22.05
CA ILE A 35 0.96 -2.85 22.91
C ILE A 35 2.12 -3.45 22.14
N TRP A 36 3.33 -3.01 22.49
CA TRP A 36 4.56 -3.68 22.08
C TRP A 36 4.91 -4.76 23.10
N SER A 37 5.14 -5.99 22.61
CA SER A 37 5.75 -7.03 23.43
C SER A 37 7.21 -6.66 23.68
N LYS A 38 7.65 -6.77 24.93
CA LYS A 38 9.06 -6.58 25.32
C LYS A 38 9.90 -7.86 25.11
N GLN A 39 9.37 -8.85 24.43
CA GLN A 39 10.02 -10.13 24.18
C GLN A 39 10.23 -10.36 22.69
N PRO A 40 11.32 -11.01 22.28
CA PRO A 40 11.52 -11.42 20.91
C PRO A 40 10.38 -12.29 20.40
N ILE A 41 10.00 -12.10 19.13
CA ILE A 41 8.99 -12.95 18.53
C ILE A 41 9.50 -14.37 18.33
N GLN A 42 8.66 -15.36 18.67
CA GLN A 42 8.97 -16.77 18.57
C GLN A 42 7.98 -17.47 17.62
N PRO A 43 8.33 -18.62 17.03
CA PRO A 43 7.41 -19.39 16.18
C PRO A 43 6.08 -19.72 16.87
N THR A 44 6.10 -19.93 18.19
CA THR A 44 4.91 -20.17 19.01
C THR A 44 3.93 -19.00 18.99
N HIS A 45 4.38 -17.77 18.89
CA HIS A 45 3.50 -16.59 18.80
C HIS A 45 2.72 -16.58 17.48
N TYR A 46 3.35 -16.96 16.37
CA TYR A 46 2.65 -17.13 15.09
C TYR A 46 1.61 -18.24 15.15
N GLN A 47 1.93 -19.36 15.80
CA GLN A 47 0.97 -20.44 16.02
C GLN A 47 -0.22 -19.97 16.85
N GLN A 48 0.03 -19.28 17.98
CA GLN A 48 -1.00 -18.71 18.83
C GLN A 48 -1.88 -17.67 18.10
N HIS A 49 -1.28 -16.91 17.16
CA HIS A 49 -2.04 -16.01 16.30
C HIS A 49 -3.00 -16.77 15.38
N LEU A 50 -2.52 -17.79 14.71
CA LEU A 50 -3.35 -18.63 13.82
C LEU A 50 -4.44 -19.37 14.60
N GLU A 51 -4.19 -19.75 15.85
CA GLU A 51 -5.16 -20.36 16.76
C GLU A 51 -6.13 -19.34 17.39
N GLY A 52 -5.91 -18.04 17.21
CA GLY A 52 -6.78 -17.00 17.76
C GLY A 52 -6.55 -16.64 19.23
N LYS A 53 -5.41 -17.07 19.82
CA LYS A 53 -5.06 -16.79 21.21
C LYS A 53 -4.50 -15.39 21.42
N ILE A 54 -3.62 -14.94 20.49
CA ILE A 54 -3.04 -13.62 20.48
C ILE A 54 -3.11 -13.01 19.08
N SER A 55 -3.44 -11.75 18.93
CA SER A 55 -3.38 -11.08 17.63
C SER A 55 -2.07 -10.31 17.52
N ILE A 56 -1.16 -10.78 16.66
CA ILE A 56 0.16 -10.19 16.50
C ILE A 56 0.25 -9.26 15.29
N GLY A 57 1.14 -8.28 15.38
CA GLY A 57 1.57 -7.43 14.30
C GLY A 57 3.10 -7.40 14.21
N ILE A 58 3.62 -7.28 13.01
CA ILE A 58 5.05 -7.26 12.73
C ILE A 58 5.45 -5.93 12.14
N GLN A 59 6.55 -5.37 12.65
CA GLN A 59 7.27 -4.28 12.04
C GLN A 59 8.07 -4.82 10.86
N PRO A 60 7.81 -4.39 9.60
CA PRO A 60 8.56 -4.91 8.46
C PRO A 60 10.02 -4.50 8.43
N CYS A 61 10.36 -3.28 8.92
CA CYS A 61 11.73 -2.82 9.03
C CYS A 61 12.45 -3.57 10.14
N THR A 62 13.57 -4.22 9.80
CA THR A 62 14.44 -4.92 10.73
C THR A 62 15.43 -3.94 11.39
N LYS A 63 16.18 -4.41 12.40
CA LYS A 63 17.19 -3.62 13.10
C LYS A 63 18.27 -3.03 12.17
N ASP A 64 18.57 -3.72 11.08
CA ASP A 64 19.56 -3.30 10.07
C ASP A 64 18.93 -2.51 8.90
N GLY A 65 17.74 -1.94 9.10
CA GLY A 65 17.08 -1.08 8.11
C GLY A 65 16.60 -1.80 6.85
N LYS A 66 16.36 -3.12 6.93
CA LYS A 66 15.93 -3.94 5.79
C LYS A 66 14.50 -4.41 5.94
N ALA A 67 13.87 -4.79 4.81
CA ALA A 67 12.54 -5.37 4.77
C ALA A 67 12.47 -6.49 3.73
N SER A 68 11.90 -7.63 4.09
CA SER A 68 11.61 -8.75 3.19
C SER A 68 10.17 -8.80 2.76
N PHE A 69 9.32 -7.97 3.36
CA PHE A 69 7.95 -7.74 2.93
C PHE A 69 7.53 -6.30 3.19
N GLY A 70 6.57 -5.83 2.44
CA GLY A 70 5.94 -4.54 2.66
C GLY A 70 4.42 -4.66 2.52
N CYS A 71 3.72 -3.61 2.89
CA CYS A 71 2.25 -3.59 2.87
C CYS A 71 1.73 -2.20 2.52
N ILE A 72 0.74 -2.15 1.64
CA ILE A 72 -0.11 -0.98 1.43
C ILE A 72 -1.36 -1.19 2.30
N ASP A 73 -1.63 -0.24 3.20
CA ASP A 73 -2.80 -0.28 4.09
C ASP A 73 -3.91 0.62 3.53
N VAL A 74 -4.92 -0.01 2.95
CA VAL A 74 -6.05 0.68 2.32
C VAL A 74 -7.21 0.71 3.29
N ASP A 75 -7.43 1.86 3.92
CA ASP A 75 -8.59 2.09 4.78
C ASP A 75 -9.75 2.66 3.94
N PRO A 76 -10.92 2.00 3.87
CA PRO A 76 -12.06 2.44 3.07
C PRO A 76 -12.55 3.84 3.40
N GLU A 77 -12.38 4.30 4.65
CA GLU A 77 -12.80 5.64 5.08
C GLU A 77 -12.07 6.77 4.33
N ASN A 78 -10.88 6.47 3.81
CA ASN A 78 -10.10 7.44 3.05
C ASN A 78 -10.56 7.57 1.58
N TYR A 79 -11.54 6.75 1.15
CA TYR A 79 -12.00 6.68 -0.24
C TYR A 79 -13.52 6.77 -0.31
N LYS A 80 -14.05 7.73 -1.08
CA LYS A 80 -15.48 7.98 -1.22
C LYS A 80 -16.23 6.77 -1.81
N ASP A 81 -15.63 6.10 -2.80
CA ASP A 81 -16.22 4.99 -3.55
C ASP A 81 -15.24 3.81 -3.61
N PHE A 82 -14.85 3.28 -2.42
CA PHE A 82 -13.90 2.18 -2.36
C PHE A 82 -14.46 0.90 -2.98
N ASN A 83 -13.83 0.43 -4.05
CA ASN A 83 -14.24 -0.76 -4.78
C ASN A 83 -13.10 -1.80 -4.81
N ILE A 84 -13.24 -2.85 -4.02
CA ILE A 84 -12.25 -3.93 -3.92
C ILE A 84 -12.09 -4.66 -5.26
N VAL A 85 -13.20 -4.93 -5.97
CA VAL A 85 -13.16 -5.68 -7.24
C VAL A 85 -12.36 -4.91 -8.30
N LEU A 86 -12.55 -3.58 -8.35
CA LEU A 86 -11.78 -2.72 -9.24
C LEU A 86 -10.29 -2.74 -8.89
N LEU A 87 -9.94 -2.65 -7.60
CA LEU A 87 -8.56 -2.71 -7.17
C LEU A 87 -7.90 -4.06 -7.51
N LEU A 88 -8.62 -5.18 -7.30
CA LEU A 88 -8.15 -6.51 -7.69
C LEU A 88 -7.93 -6.61 -9.21
N SER A 89 -8.80 -5.99 -10.01
CA SER A 89 -8.64 -5.95 -11.47
C SER A 89 -7.38 -5.19 -11.90
N TYR A 90 -6.98 -4.16 -11.19
CA TYR A 90 -5.72 -3.45 -11.44
C TYR A 90 -4.50 -4.30 -11.09
N ILE A 91 -4.53 -5.03 -9.96
CA ILE A 91 -3.47 -5.97 -9.60
C ILE A 91 -3.26 -6.99 -10.74
N GLU A 92 -4.35 -7.54 -11.29
CA GLU A 92 -4.28 -8.49 -12.41
C GLU A 92 -3.83 -7.82 -13.71
N LYS A 93 -4.42 -6.67 -14.07
CA LYS A 93 -4.11 -5.91 -15.29
C LYS A 93 -2.62 -5.58 -15.39
N TYR A 94 -2.04 -5.08 -14.32
CA TYR A 94 -0.62 -4.70 -14.27
C TYR A 94 0.29 -5.85 -13.83
N LYS A 95 -0.25 -7.07 -13.67
CA LYS A 95 0.48 -8.28 -13.25
C LYS A 95 1.37 -7.99 -12.03
N LEU A 96 0.80 -7.33 -11.02
CA LEU A 96 1.51 -6.97 -9.81
C LEU A 96 1.62 -8.19 -8.89
N PRO A 97 2.80 -8.52 -8.33
CA PRO A 97 3.01 -9.65 -7.43
C PRO A 97 2.50 -9.34 -6.02
N LEU A 98 1.28 -8.87 -5.93
CA LEU A 98 0.67 -8.40 -4.70
C LEU A 98 -0.36 -9.39 -4.19
N VAL A 99 -0.42 -9.54 -2.86
CA VAL A 99 -1.37 -10.43 -2.19
C VAL A 99 -2.30 -9.60 -1.29
N PRO A 100 -3.52 -9.30 -1.75
CA PRO A 100 -4.49 -8.55 -0.97
C PRO A 100 -5.12 -9.43 0.11
N CYS A 101 -5.15 -8.93 1.35
CA CYS A 101 -5.82 -9.53 2.48
C CYS A 101 -6.85 -8.55 3.07
N ARG A 102 -7.99 -9.05 3.52
CA ARG A 102 -8.95 -8.23 4.27
C ARG A 102 -8.31 -7.73 5.55
N SER A 103 -8.46 -6.46 5.85
CA SER A 103 -8.05 -5.89 7.13
C SER A 103 -9.15 -6.06 8.18
N LYS A 104 -8.83 -5.79 9.45
CA LYS A 104 -9.78 -5.85 10.56
C LYS A 104 -10.93 -4.85 10.39
N SER A 105 -10.65 -3.68 9.82
CA SER A 105 -11.59 -2.57 9.62
C SER A 105 -12.45 -2.70 8.36
N GLY A 106 -12.30 -3.80 7.61
CA GLY A 106 -13.02 -4.00 6.35
C GLY A 106 -12.30 -3.46 5.12
N GLY A 107 -11.12 -2.85 5.27
CA GLY A 107 -10.22 -2.46 4.19
C GLY A 107 -9.34 -3.61 3.71
N LEU A 108 -8.18 -3.25 3.15
CA LEU A 108 -7.20 -4.20 2.63
C LEU A 108 -5.79 -3.89 3.15
N HIS A 109 -5.08 -4.94 3.54
CA HIS A 109 -3.63 -5.00 3.61
C HIS A 109 -3.12 -5.68 2.35
N ILE A 110 -2.44 -4.95 1.47
CA ILE A 110 -1.94 -5.48 0.21
C ILE A 110 -0.44 -5.72 0.37
N TYR A 111 -0.06 -6.99 0.43
CA TYR A 111 1.32 -7.39 0.72
C TYR A 111 2.15 -7.57 -0.54
N LEU A 112 3.39 -7.10 -0.47
CA LEU A 112 4.48 -7.43 -1.38
C LEU A 112 5.51 -8.26 -0.62
N PHE A 113 5.90 -9.42 -1.16
CA PHE A 113 6.88 -10.32 -0.55
C PHE A 113 8.11 -10.46 -1.43
N LEU A 114 9.29 -10.47 -0.81
CA LEU A 114 10.55 -10.63 -1.52
C LEU A 114 11.21 -11.96 -1.20
N THR A 115 12.07 -12.42 -2.13
CA THR A 115 12.94 -13.58 -1.89
C THR A 115 14.09 -13.26 -0.95
N GLU A 116 14.56 -11.99 -0.99
CA GLU A 116 15.65 -11.44 -0.19
C GLU A 116 15.25 -10.08 0.34
N ALA A 117 15.79 -9.71 1.51
CA ALA A 117 15.52 -8.40 2.11
C ALA A 117 16.28 -7.28 1.37
N ILE A 118 15.61 -6.18 1.12
CA ILE A 118 16.17 -4.93 0.57
C ILE A 118 16.14 -3.84 1.64
N SER A 119 16.71 -2.65 1.36
CA SER A 119 16.56 -1.52 2.28
C SER A 119 15.07 -1.18 2.48
N ALA A 120 14.70 -0.79 3.70
CA ALA A 120 13.33 -0.37 3.99
C ALA A 120 12.92 0.86 3.16
N GLN A 121 13.87 1.74 2.81
CA GLN A 121 13.65 2.85 1.91
C GLN A 121 13.26 2.36 0.51
N THR A 122 14.03 1.44 -0.08
CA THR A 122 13.73 0.86 -1.41
C THR A 122 12.36 0.17 -1.43
N MET A 123 12.00 -0.55 -0.36
CA MET A 123 10.67 -1.15 -0.23
C MET A 123 9.57 -0.09 -0.24
N ARG A 124 9.74 1.01 0.48
CA ARG A 124 8.79 2.12 0.52
C ARG A 124 8.63 2.78 -0.85
N ASP A 125 9.74 3.04 -1.53
CA ASP A 125 9.74 3.69 -2.84
C ASP A 125 9.03 2.81 -3.88
N ALA A 126 9.30 1.50 -3.86
CA ALA A 126 8.62 0.53 -4.72
C ALA A 126 7.10 0.51 -4.46
N LEU A 127 6.67 0.45 -3.20
CA LEU A 127 5.25 0.48 -2.86
C LEU A 127 4.60 1.83 -3.23
N ALA A 128 5.30 2.95 -3.07
CA ALA A 128 4.81 4.27 -3.45
C ALA A 128 4.59 4.38 -4.98
N SER A 129 5.47 3.79 -5.79
CA SER A 129 5.31 3.71 -7.26
C SER A 129 4.08 2.87 -7.65
N ILE A 130 3.76 1.83 -6.88
CA ILE A 130 2.60 0.96 -7.13
C ILE A 130 1.26 1.64 -6.76
N LEU A 131 1.22 2.63 -5.90
CA LEU A 131 -0.04 3.29 -5.52
C LEU A 131 -0.82 3.83 -6.70
N LEU A 132 -0.13 4.37 -7.70
CA LEU A 132 -0.82 4.99 -8.83
C LEU A 132 -1.48 3.99 -9.78
N PRO A 133 -0.83 2.90 -10.23
CA PRO A 133 -1.50 1.90 -11.07
C PRO A 133 -2.70 1.25 -10.35
N LEU A 134 -2.72 1.28 -9.02
CA LEU A 134 -3.86 0.85 -8.21
C LEU A 134 -4.92 1.94 -8.01
N GLU A 135 -4.74 3.13 -8.58
CA GLU A 135 -5.60 4.31 -8.37
C GLU A 135 -5.75 4.71 -6.89
N LEU A 136 -4.72 4.43 -6.10
CA LEU A 136 -4.67 4.78 -4.69
C LEU A 136 -4.08 6.17 -4.48
N LYS A 137 -4.53 6.85 -3.43
CA LYS A 137 -4.01 8.17 -3.05
C LYS A 137 -2.54 8.07 -2.65
N ARG A 138 -1.75 9.09 -2.96
CA ARG A 138 -0.35 9.19 -2.49
C ARG A 138 -0.20 9.23 -0.97
N THR A 139 -1.26 9.59 -0.27
CA THR A 139 -1.35 9.61 1.19
C THR A 139 -1.74 8.26 1.80
N THR A 140 -1.97 7.23 0.97
CA THR A 140 -2.24 5.87 1.45
C THR A 140 -1.08 5.38 2.28
N GLU A 141 -1.39 4.79 3.43
CA GLU A 141 -0.36 4.29 4.33
C GLU A 141 0.39 3.10 3.72
N ILE A 142 1.72 3.15 3.81
CA ILE A 142 2.60 2.06 3.39
C ILE A 142 3.53 1.66 4.53
N TYR A 143 3.82 0.37 4.62
CA TYR A 143 4.72 -0.24 5.58
C TYR A 143 5.89 -0.93 4.85
N PRO A 144 7.12 -0.82 5.36
CA PRO A 144 7.51 -0.18 6.62
C PRO A 144 7.25 1.33 6.63
N LYS A 145 6.81 1.88 7.77
CA LYS A 145 6.71 3.35 7.95
C LYS A 145 8.07 3.95 8.27
N GLN A 146 8.89 3.22 9.02
CA GLN A 146 10.27 3.58 9.34
C GLN A 146 11.24 2.94 8.33
N ILE A 147 12.29 3.66 7.99
CA ILE A 147 13.41 3.17 7.16
C ILE A 147 14.61 2.75 8.01
N GLU A 148 14.70 3.29 9.19
CA GLU A 148 15.66 2.98 10.24
C GLU A 148 14.93 2.89 11.57
N LEU A 149 15.46 2.11 12.49
CA LEU A 149 14.93 1.95 13.83
C LEU A 149 15.97 2.42 14.83
N GLU A 150 15.60 3.39 15.66
CA GLU A 150 16.40 3.83 16.78
C GLU A 150 15.89 3.17 18.07
N PRO A 151 16.79 2.71 18.95
CA PRO A 151 16.40 2.23 20.26
C PRO A 151 15.85 3.37 21.11
N ASP A 152 14.82 3.09 21.92
CA ASP A 152 14.37 3.98 22.96
C ASP A 152 15.39 4.07 24.11
N GLU A 153 15.12 4.88 25.13
CA GLU A 153 15.96 5.06 26.33
C GLU A 153 16.22 3.75 27.09
N HIS A 154 15.44 2.71 26.83
CA HIS A 154 15.58 1.36 27.40
C HIS A 154 16.21 0.34 26.44
N GLY A 155 16.67 0.81 25.27
CA GLY A 155 17.27 -0.05 24.26
C GLY A 155 16.26 -0.88 23.44
N ASN A 156 14.94 -0.64 23.57
CA ASN A 156 13.96 -1.35 22.79
C ASN A 156 13.82 -0.72 21.41
N MET A 157 13.84 -1.55 20.38
CA MET A 157 13.50 -1.14 19.02
C MET A 157 11.96 -1.09 18.88
N SER A 158 11.43 0.02 18.44
CA SER A 158 10.00 0.18 18.19
C SER A 158 9.73 0.99 16.94
N GLY A 159 8.53 0.87 16.41
CA GLY A 159 8.08 1.57 15.21
C GLY A 159 6.61 1.23 14.94
N ASN A 160 6.19 1.31 13.69
CA ASN A 160 4.82 0.97 13.33
C ASN A 160 4.76 -0.47 12.80
N PHE A 161 3.97 -1.31 13.43
CA PHE A 161 3.72 -2.66 12.97
C PHE A 161 2.44 -2.77 12.15
N ILE A 162 2.36 -3.74 11.26
CA ILE A 162 1.15 -4.12 10.54
C ILE A 162 0.57 -5.39 11.15
N ASN A 163 -0.73 -5.39 11.43
CA ASN A 163 -1.42 -6.57 11.95
C ASN A 163 -1.44 -7.69 10.91
N LEU A 164 -1.05 -8.89 11.31
CA LEU A 164 -1.00 -10.03 10.40
C LEU A 164 -2.40 -10.53 10.02
N PRO A 165 -2.55 -11.09 8.80
CA PRO A 165 -3.76 -11.78 8.38
C PRO A 165 -3.91 -13.13 9.09
N TYR A 166 -5.06 -13.77 8.92
CA TYR A 166 -5.37 -15.12 9.45
C TYR A 166 -5.35 -15.25 10.97
N PHE A 167 -5.58 -14.17 11.72
CA PHE A 167 -5.88 -14.33 13.15
C PHE A 167 -7.12 -15.21 13.33
N ASN A 168 -6.99 -16.28 14.12
CA ASN A 168 -7.99 -17.35 14.25
C ASN A 168 -8.38 -17.91 12.86
N HIS A 169 -7.46 -18.59 12.21
CA HIS A 169 -7.55 -18.91 10.77
C HIS A 169 -8.82 -19.67 10.36
N THR A 170 -9.43 -20.45 11.26
CA THR A 170 -10.68 -21.18 11.00
C THR A 170 -11.93 -20.30 10.98
N LYS A 171 -11.87 -19.11 11.63
CA LYS A 171 -12.98 -18.15 11.78
C LYS A 171 -12.57 -16.73 11.38
N THR A 172 -11.46 -16.59 10.68
CA THR A 172 -10.89 -15.27 10.39
C THR A 172 -11.77 -14.43 9.49
N LYS A 173 -11.78 -13.11 9.76
CA LYS A 173 -12.26 -12.09 8.83
C LYS A 173 -11.11 -11.40 8.06
N ARG A 174 -9.85 -11.80 8.34
CA ARG A 174 -8.62 -11.25 7.78
C ARG A 174 -7.96 -12.24 6.82
N TYR A 175 -8.71 -12.69 5.83
CA TYR A 175 -8.29 -13.68 4.84
C TYR A 175 -7.76 -12.99 3.58
N ALA A 176 -6.91 -13.67 2.84
CA ALA A 176 -6.50 -13.22 1.52
C ALA A 176 -7.62 -13.40 0.50
N LEU A 177 -7.59 -12.56 -0.53
CA LEU A 177 -8.53 -12.59 -1.65
C LEU A 177 -7.84 -13.07 -2.91
N ASP A 178 -8.56 -13.86 -3.69
CA ASP A 178 -8.16 -14.12 -5.09
C ASP A 178 -8.66 -12.99 -6.01
N LYS A 179 -8.32 -13.08 -7.29
CA LYS A 179 -8.71 -12.11 -8.31
C LYS A 179 -10.24 -11.96 -8.50
N ASN A 180 -11.01 -12.95 -8.08
CA ASN A 180 -12.47 -12.94 -8.15
C ASN A 180 -13.12 -12.46 -6.84
N ASN A 181 -12.34 -11.87 -5.93
CA ASN A 181 -12.78 -11.43 -4.60
C ASN A 181 -13.26 -12.59 -3.70
N THR A 182 -12.73 -13.80 -3.95
CA THR A 182 -13.06 -15.00 -3.15
C THR A 182 -12.06 -15.17 -2.01
N ALA A 183 -12.55 -15.54 -0.83
CA ALA A 183 -11.71 -15.79 0.33
C ALA A 183 -10.83 -17.04 0.13
N LEU A 184 -9.54 -16.90 0.38
CA LEU A 184 -8.58 -17.99 0.33
C LEU A 184 -8.42 -18.66 1.71
N SER A 185 -8.20 -19.98 1.72
CA SER A 185 -7.77 -20.67 2.92
C SER A 185 -6.34 -20.27 3.31
N LEU A 186 -5.92 -20.55 4.54
CA LEU A 186 -4.54 -20.31 4.98
C LEU A 186 -3.51 -21.01 4.08
N GLU A 187 -3.78 -22.25 3.68
CA GLU A 187 -2.90 -23.03 2.80
C GLU A 187 -2.79 -22.43 1.42
N GLN A 188 -3.93 -22.04 0.82
CA GLN A 188 -3.97 -21.35 -0.49
C GLN A 188 -3.21 -20.03 -0.43
N PHE A 189 -3.42 -19.24 0.63
CA PHE A 189 -2.69 -17.99 0.85
C PHE A 189 -1.18 -18.23 0.90
N ILE A 190 -0.71 -19.18 1.73
CA ILE A 190 0.72 -19.47 1.87
C ILE A 190 1.30 -19.90 0.51
N LYS A 191 0.62 -20.75 -0.24
CA LYS A 191 1.05 -21.19 -1.57
C LYS A 191 1.18 -20.00 -2.54
N ILE A 192 0.16 -19.17 -2.63
CA ILE A 192 0.14 -18.01 -3.51
C ILE A 192 1.20 -16.99 -3.08
N ALA A 193 1.29 -16.65 -1.80
CA ALA A 193 2.23 -15.68 -1.29
C ALA A 193 3.69 -16.11 -1.47
N LEU A 194 3.99 -17.41 -1.35
CA LEU A 194 5.33 -17.93 -1.64
C LEU A 194 5.66 -17.89 -3.13
N ALA A 195 4.66 -18.15 -3.99
CA ALA A 195 4.81 -18.12 -5.44
C ALA A 195 4.91 -16.68 -6.00
N SER A 196 4.31 -15.70 -5.33
CA SER A 196 4.34 -14.28 -5.73
C SER A 196 5.57 -13.52 -5.23
N ARG A 197 6.49 -14.19 -4.51
CA ARG A 197 7.74 -13.54 -4.07
C ARG A 197 8.60 -13.17 -5.26
N VAL A 198 9.11 -11.96 -5.24
CA VAL A 198 10.02 -11.46 -6.27
C VAL A 198 11.42 -11.20 -5.69
N SER A 199 12.43 -11.37 -6.51
CA SER A 199 13.79 -10.96 -6.19
C SER A 199 13.92 -9.43 -6.27
N PRO A 200 14.97 -8.82 -5.69
CA PRO A 200 15.23 -7.39 -5.83
C PRO A 200 15.30 -6.94 -7.31
N ASN A 201 15.94 -7.72 -8.16
CA ASN A 201 16.06 -7.41 -9.58
C ASN A 201 14.70 -7.48 -10.31
N GLU A 202 13.87 -8.48 -10.01
CA GLU A 202 12.51 -8.56 -10.56
C GLU A 202 11.63 -7.40 -10.09
N LEU A 203 11.84 -6.92 -8.85
CA LEU A 203 11.14 -5.75 -8.33
C LEU A 203 11.53 -4.49 -9.11
N ASP A 204 12.82 -4.25 -9.37
CA ASP A 204 13.30 -3.12 -10.15
C ASP A 204 12.75 -3.14 -11.59
N GLN A 205 12.74 -4.31 -12.22
CA GLN A 205 12.13 -4.51 -13.54
C GLN A 205 10.63 -4.26 -13.53
N LEU A 206 9.93 -4.72 -12.50
CA LEU A 206 8.50 -4.46 -12.29
C LEU A 206 8.20 -2.97 -12.21
N ILE A 207 8.94 -2.23 -11.38
CA ILE A 207 8.74 -0.78 -11.19
C ILE A 207 9.03 -0.04 -12.51
N THR A 208 10.12 -0.37 -13.19
CA THR A 208 10.45 0.22 -14.50
C THR A 208 9.34 -0.03 -15.53
N ARG A 209 8.81 -1.27 -15.59
CA ARG A 209 7.70 -1.63 -16.49
C ARG A 209 6.43 -0.87 -16.14
N VAL A 210 6.06 -0.82 -14.87
CA VAL A 210 4.87 -0.11 -14.38
C VAL A 210 4.96 1.39 -14.70
N ASP A 211 6.10 2.01 -14.44
CA ASP A 211 6.32 3.41 -14.76
C ASP A 211 6.23 3.66 -16.27
N THR A 212 6.78 2.77 -17.09
CA THR A 212 6.70 2.85 -18.56
C THR A 212 5.25 2.69 -19.04
N GLU A 213 4.51 1.67 -18.56
CA GLU A 213 3.11 1.45 -18.92
C GLU A 213 2.21 2.61 -18.46
N ILE A 214 2.56 3.26 -17.36
CA ILE A 214 1.87 4.45 -16.88
C ILE A 214 2.21 5.67 -17.75
N LEU A 215 3.43 5.80 -18.23
CA LEU A 215 3.83 6.89 -19.13
C LEU A 215 3.28 6.67 -20.55
N MET A 216 3.30 5.44 -21.05
CA MET A 216 2.73 5.12 -22.35
C MET A 216 1.20 5.17 -22.32
N GLY A 217 0.60 5.87 -23.29
CA GLY A 217 -0.86 5.94 -23.46
C GLY A 217 -1.53 7.13 -22.76
N GLY A 218 -0.78 8.17 -22.38
CA GLY A 218 -1.31 9.49 -22.09
C GLY A 218 -1.88 10.18 -23.35
N ASP A 219 -2.52 11.31 -23.16
CA ASP A 219 -2.99 12.12 -24.29
C ASP A 219 -1.78 12.49 -25.18
N PRO A 220 -1.84 12.24 -26.51
CA PRO A 220 -0.78 12.59 -27.47
C PRO A 220 -0.34 14.03 -27.38
N GLU A 221 -1.20 14.93 -26.86
CA GLU A 221 -0.87 16.32 -26.59
C GLU A 221 0.37 16.46 -25.70
N PHE A 222 0.62 15.50 -24.81
CA PHE A 222 1.73 15.52 -23.85
C PHE A 222 2.90 14.62 -24.22
N GLU A 223 2.98 14.11 -25.45
CA GLU A 223 4.06 13.20 -25.86
C GLU A 223 5.46 13.81 -25.63
N ASP A 224 5.60 15.11 -25.88
CA ASP A 224 6.80 15.92 -25.63
C ASP A 224 6.72 16.72 -24.31
N GLY A 225 5.72 16.46 -23.50
CA GLY A 225 5.45 17.14 -22.24
C GLY A 225 6.11 16.48 -21.02
N PRO A 226 6.03 17.15 -19.87
CA PRO A 226 6.58 16.60 -18.65
C PRO A 226 5.83 15.32 -18.24
N PRO A 227 6.55 14.32 -17.67
CA PRO A 227 5.99 13.01 -17.30
C PRO A 227 4.73 13.10 -16.41
N CYS A 228 4.64 14.14 -15.57
CA CYS A 228 3.47 14.35 -14.72
C CYS A 228 2.19 14.65 -15.52
N LEU A 229 2.25 15.35 -16.64
CA LEU A 229 1.10 15.61 -17.50
C LEU A 229 0.74 14.38 -18.33
N GLN A 230 1.74 13.69 -18.90
CA GLN A 230 1.55 12.43 -19.60
C GLN A 230 0.80 11.41 -18.71
N ARG A 231 1.23 11.33 -17.46
CA ARG A 231 0.65 10.43 -16.47
C ARG A 231 -0.76 10.82 -16.07
N LEU A 232 -1.01 12.08 -15.74
CA LEU A 232 -2.30 12.55 -15.23
C LEU A 232 -3.38 12.63 -16.32
N SER A 233 -3.01 12.74 -17.59
CA SER A 233 -3.97 12.78 -18.71
C SER A 233 -4.64 11.44 -19.04
N LYS A 234 -4.18 10.34 -18.45
CA LYS A 234 -4.74 8.99 -18.70
C LYS A 234 -6.11 8.74 -18.07
N THR A 235 -6.41 9.47 -17.01
CA THR A 235 -7.66 9.32 -16.26
C THR A 235 -8.25 10.69 -15.93
N LYS A 236 -9.56 10.73 -15.63
CA LYS A 236 -10.18 11.96 -15.17
C LYS A 236 -9.64 12.34 -13.79
N ILE A 237 -9.13 13.56 -13.67
CA ILE A 237 -8.51 14.07 -12.45
C ILE A 237 -9.59 14.57 -11.50
N GLY A 238 -9.72 13.92 -10.33
CA GLY A 238 -10.64 14.33 -9.27
C GLY A 238 -9.97 15.24 -8.25
N ASP A 239 -8.76 14.87 -7.82
CA ASP A 239 -7.95 15.59 -6.83
C ASP A 239 -6.65 16.09 -7.47
N GLY A 240 -6.08 17.19 -6.93
CA GLY A 240 -4.84 17.78 -7.46
C GLY A 240 -5.01 18.55 -8.76
N ARG A 241 -6.23 19.01 -9.10
CA ARG A 241 -6.55 19.80 -10.30
C ARG A 241 -5.70 21.06 -10.41
N ASP A 242 -5.49 21.80 -9.32
CA ASP A 242 -4.69 23.02 -9.30
C ASP A 242 -3.24 22.74 -9.70
N ARG A 243 -2.66 21.65 -9.21
CA ARG A 243 -1.31 21.23 -9.58
C ARG A 243 -1.23 20.82 -11.05
N PHE A 244 -2.23 20.11 -11.55
CA PHE A 244 -2.30 19.79 -12.98
C PHE A 244 -2.38 21.05 -13.81
N MET A 245 -3.28 21.97 -13.48
CA MET A 245 -3.45 23.23 -14.20
C MET A 245 -2.18 24.08 -14.21
N PHE A 246 -1.50 24.19 -13.06
CA PHE A 246 -0.22 24.90 -13.01
C PHE A 246 0.81 24.30 -13.99
N ASN A 247 1.00 22.97 -13.95
CA ASN A 247 1.95 22.29 -14.83
C ASN A 247 1.52 22.40 -16.31
N TYR A 248 0.20 22.29 -16.56
CA TYR A 248 -0.35 22.43 -17.91
C TYR A 248 -0.17 23.83 -18.47
N MET A 249 -0.44 24.87 -17.69
CA MET A 249 -0.20 26.25 -18.13
C MET A 249 1.26 26.51 -18.48
N VAL A 250 2.20 26.01 -17.68
CA VAL A 250 3.65 26.11 -17.96
C VAL A 250 4.00 25.40 -19.27
N PHE A 251 3.49 24.19 -19.46
CA PHE A 251 3.69 23.39 -20.67
C PHE A 251 3.05 24.06 -21.89
N ALA A 252 1.78 24.46 -21.80
CA ALA A 252 1.03 25.08 -22.87
C ALA A 252 1.68 26.37 -23.34
N LYS A 253 2.16 27.22 -22.40
CA LYS A 253 2.87 28.44 -22.71
C LYS A 253 4.15 28.18 -23.51
N LYS A 254 4.88 27.12 -23.21
CA LYS A 254 6.09 26.74 -23.97
C LYS A 254 5.76 26.17 -25.36
N LYS A 255 4.73 25.32 -25.42
CA LYS A 255 4.36 24.58 -26.64
C LYS A 255 3.57 25.42 -27.62
N TYR A 256 2.57 26.18 -27.16
CA TYR A 256 1.61 26.91 -28.00
C TYR A 256 1.87 28.41 -28.08
N LYS A 257 2.90 28.90 -27.40
CA LYS A 257 3.29 30.34 -27.40
C LYS A 257 2.08 31.25 -27.11
N GLU A 258 1.66 32.07 -28.06
CA GLU A 258 0.58 33.05 -27.88
C GLU A 258 -0.83 32.40 -27.77
N ASN A 259 -0.99 31.19 -28.30
CA ASN A 259 -2.28 30.49 -28.29
C ASN A 259 -2.52 29.64 -27.03
N TRP A 260 -1.60 29.72 -26.04
CA TRP A 260 -1.70 28.93 -24.82
C TRP A 260 -2.98 29.17 -23.99
N PRO A 261 -3.61 30.38 -23.94
CA PRO A 261 -4.81 30.62 -23.16
C PRO A 261 -6.00 29.77 -23.64
N ASP A 262 -6.15 29.65 -24.98
CA ASP A 262 -7.23 28.83 -25.56
C ASP A 262 -7.06 27.35 -25.18
N LYS A 263 -5.81 26.86 -25.16
CA LYS A 263 -5.50 25.50 -24.75
C LYS A 263 -5.78 25.24 -23.27
N VAL A 264 -5.57 26.24 -22.41
CA VAL A 264 -5.92 26.12 -20.99
C VAL A 264 -7.42 25.96 -20.79
N ASN A 265 -8.25 26.64 -21.58
CA ASN A 265 -9.71 26.49 -21.54
C ASN A 265 -10.15 25.05 -21.90
N GLU A 266 -9.43 24.38 -22.82
CA GLU A 266 -9.69 22.98 -23.17
C GLU A 266 -9.31 21.97 -22.07
N ALA A 267 -8.53 22.39 -21.06
CA ALA A 267 -8.02 21.51 -20.02
C ALA A 267 -9.11 20.86 -19.14
N ASN A 268 -10.32 21.42 -19.11
CA ASN A 268 -11.46 20.84 -18.39
C ASN A 268 -11.82 19.44 -18.87
N LYS A 269 -11.39 19.05 -20.09
CA LYS A 269 -11.54 17.67 -20.58
C LYS A 269 -10.84 16.62 -19.70
N TYR A 270 -9.80 17.03 -18.93
CA TYR A 270 -9.04 16.14 -18.06
C TYR A 270 -9.64 15.98 -16.67
N PHE A 271 -10.66 16.73 -16.31
CA PHE A 271 -11.22 16.72 -14.95
C PHE A 271 -12.52 15.93 -14.86
N SER A 272 -12.72 15.23 -13.73
CA SER A 272 -13.99 14.60 -13.39
C SER A 272 -15.05 15.63 -12.97
N VAL A 273 -14.60 16.73 -12.35
CA VAL A 273 -15.41 17.92 -12.05
C VAL A 273 -14.71 19.11 -12.68
N PRO A 274 -15.38 19.92 -13.50
CA PRO A 274 -14.75 21.06 -14.17
C PRO A 274 -14.02 21.99 -13.19
N TRP A 275 -12.85 22.46 -13.63
CA TRP A 275 -12.11 23.48 -12.91
C TRP A 275 -12.77 24.84 -13.21
N PRO A 276 -13.04 25.69 -12.20
CA PRO A 276 -13.58 27.04 -12.45
C PRO A 276 -12.55 27.86 -13.22
N LEU A 277 -12.90 28.25 -14.42
CA LEU A 277 -12.10 29.10 -15.29
C LEU A 277 -12.35 30.57 -14.98
#